data_4de038744e057c0f85f157e78a6e512d
#
_entry.id   4de038744e057c0f85f157e78a6e512d
#
_cell.length_a   1.000
_cell.length_b   1.000
_cell.length_c   1.000
_cell.angle_alpha   90.00
_cell.angle_beta   90.00
_cell.angle_gamma   90.00
#
_symmetry.space_group_name_H-M   'P 1'
#
loop_
_entity.id
_entity.type
_entity.pdbx_description
1 polymer ?
#
loop_
_entity_poly.entity_id
_entity_poly.type
_entity_poly.pdbx_seq_one_letter_code
_entity_poly.pdbx_strand_id
1 'polypeptide(L)'
;MNLVHIGRVHSHLITRTSAPRQAHEGAPHASLEIRPAYIEALDGFKPGMDIWVLTWLHQADRNVLKTHPRSNPRSPLQGVFTTRSPDRPNPIGLHCTKILSITEHWIRVESLEAIEGTPIIDIKPVIEREIDD
;
A
#
# COMPACT_ATOMS: atom_id res chain seq x y z
N MET A 1 11.01 -15.62 10.58
CA MET A 1 10.77 -14.18 10.49
C MET A 1 9.30 -13.91 10.71
N ASN A 2 8.96 -13.02 11.62
CA ASN A 2 7.57 -12.74 11.96
C ASN A 2 7.26 -11.28 11.72
N LEU A 3 6.22 -11.03 10.93
CA LEU A 3 5.68 -9.69 10.73
C LEU A 3 4.44 -9.53 11.60
N VAL A 4 4.23 -8.32 12.11
CA VAL A 4 2.96 -7.97 12.75
C VAL A 4 2.27 -6.94 11.88
N HIS A 5 0.95 -7.06 11.74
CA HIS A 5 0.21 -6.00 11.07
C HIS A 5 -0.07 -4.89 12.08
N ILE A 6 0.27 -3.67 11.72
CA ILE A 6 0.10 -2.51 12.61
C ILE A 6 -1.27 -1.87 12.47
N GLY A 7 -2.02 -2.25 11.46
CA GLY A 7 -3.34 -1.71 11.19
C GLY A 7 -3.92 -2.32 9.93
N ARG A 8 -4.99 -1.73 9.44
CA ARG A 8 -5.63 -2.17 8.20
C ARG A 8 -6.17 -0.97 7.42
N VAL A 9 -6.29 -1.17 6.11
CA VAL A 9 -6.86 -0.18 5.21
C VAL A 9 -8.37 -0.30 5.21
N HIS A 10 -9.07 0.83 5.30
CA HIS A 10 -10.50 0.92 5.03
C HIS A 10 -10.70 1.69 3.75
N SER A 11 -11.34 1.05 2.79
CA SER A 11 -11.47 1.56 1.43
C SER A 11 -12.80 1.11 0.83
N HIS A 12 -13.25 1.82 -0.22
CA HIS A 12 -14.41 1.39 -0.99
C HIS A 12 -14.06 0.28 -1.99
N LEU A 13 -12.79 0.01 -2.19
CA LEU A 13 -12.35 -1.05 -3.09
C LEU A 13 -12.49 -2.40 -2.39
N ILE A 14 -13.30 -3.29 -2.92
CA ILE A 14 -13.64 -4.55 -2.25
C ILE A 14 -12.89 -5.74 -2.84
N THR A 15 -12.61 -5.71 -4.14
CA THR A 15 -11.95 -6.81 -4.83
C THR A 15 -10.73 -6.34 -5.60
N ARG A 16 -9.83 -7.27 -5.91
CA ARG A 16 -8.64 -6.97 -6.72
C ARG A 16 -9.01 -6.38 -8.08
N THR A 17 -10.10 -6.85 -8.66
CA THR A 17 -10.51 -6.41 -10.01
C THR A 17 -11.02 -4.98 -10.03
N SER A 18 -11.47 -4.46 -8.89
CA SER A 18 -11.95 -3.08 -8.78
C SER A 18 -10.86 -2.10 -8.39
N ALA A 19 -9.69 -2.59 -7.95
CA ALA A 19 -8.62 -1.71 -7.48
C ALA A 19 -7.76 -1.22 -8.66
N PRO A 20 -7.49 0.09 -8.76
CA PRO A 20 -6.51 0.59 -9.70
C PRO A 20 -5.12 0.05 -9.33
N ARG A 21 -4.24 -0.08 -10.32
CA ARG A 21 -2.90 -0.60 -10.08
C ARG A 21 -2.00 0.36 -9.35
N GLN A 22 -2.25 1.65 -9.51
CA GLN A 22 -1.48 2.70 -8.86
C GLN A 22 -2.41 3.83 -8.46
N ALA A 23 -2.05 4.55 -7.41
CA ALA A 23 -2.90 5.60 -6.85
C ALA A 23 -3.31 6.66 -7.88
N HIS A 24 -2.40 7.02 -8.78
CA HIS A 24 -2.69 8.04 -9.80
C HIS A 24 -3.70 7.57 -10.87
N GLU A 25 -4.09 6.30 -10.83
CA GLU A 25 -5.09 5.75 -11.74
C GLU A 25 -6.52 5.94 -11.20
N GLY A 26 -6.71 6.86 -10.27
CA GLY A 26 -8.03 7.21 -9.77
C GLY A 26 -8.45 6.51 -8.50
N ALA A 27 -7.50 6.07 -7.70
CA ALA A 27 -7.83 5.45 -6.41
C ALA A 27 -8.55 6.45 -5.50
N PRO A 28 -9.58 6.02 -4.78
CA PRO A 28 -10.31 6.89 -3.88
C PRO A 28 -9.52 7.19 -2.60
N HIS A 29 -10.01 8.17 -1.84
CA HIS A 29 -9.52 8.40 -0.49
C HIS A 29 -9.71 7.12 0.33
N ALA A 30 -8.81 6.90 1.29
CA ALA A 30 -8.88 5.75 2.18
C ALA A 30 -8.57 6.20 3.60
N SER A 31 -8.88 5.33 4.56
CA SER A 31 -8.54 5.55 5.95
C SER A 31 -7.69 4.38 6.44
N LEU A 32 -6.66 4.70 7.21
CA LEU A 32 -5.81 3.71 7.83
C LEU A 32 -6.19 3.63 9.29
N GLU A 33 -6.62 2.45 9.73
CA GLU A 33 -6.92 2.21 11.14
C GLU A 33 -5.70 1.56 11.79
N ILE A 34 -5.11 2.24 12.75
CA ILE A 34 -3.90 1.77 13.43
C ILE A 34 -4.30 1.06 14.71
N ARG A 35 -3.72 -0.11 14.96
CA ARG A 35 -4.02 -0.88 16.17
C ARG A 35 -3.54 -0.13 17.41
N PRO A 36 -4.30 -0.19 18.52
CA PRO A 36 -3.97 0.58 19.73
C PRO A 36 -2.53 0.40 20.23
N ALA A 37 -1.97 -0.79 20.07
CA ALA A 37 -0.60 -1.06 20.53
C ALA A 37 0.45 -0.22 19.81
N TYR A 38 0.12 0.37 18.65
CA TYR A 38 1.09 1.07 17.81
C TYR A 38 0.78 2.56 17.64
N ILE A 39 -0.20 3.10 18.36
CA ILE A 39 -0.61 4.50 18.21
C ILE A 39 0.53 5.45 18.53
N GLU A 40 1.36 5.14 19.53
CA GLU A 40 2.49 6.00 19.87
C GLU A 40 3.47 6.20 18.72
N ALA A 41 3.52 5.25 17.80
CA ALA A 41 4.40 5.34 16.64
C ALA A 41 3.93 6.38 15.61
N LEU A 42 2.72 6.91 15.75
CA LEU A 42 2.21 7.98 14.89
C LEU A 42 2.69 9.37 15.31
N ASP A 43 3.30 9.48 16.48
CA ASP A 43 3.73 10.76 17.00
C ASP A 43 4.72 11.41 16.03
N GLY A 44 4.43 12.66 15.66
CA GLY A 44 5.24 13.38 14.69
C GLY A 44 4.64 13.41 13.27
N PHE A 45 3.69 12.56 12.95
CA PHE A 45 2.98 12.68 11.68
C PHE A 45 2.01 13.86 11.73
N LYS A 46 1.91 14.55 10.59
CA LYS A 46 1.03 15.74 10.47
C LYS A 46 0.32 15.70 9.13
N PRO A 47 -0.89 16.30 9.06
CA PRO A 47 -1.56 16.50 7.78
C PRO A 47 -0.64 17.21 6.78
N GLY A 48 -0.69 16.78 5.54
CA GLY A 48 0.16 17.31 4.47
C GLY A 48 1.45 16.54 4.24
N MET A 49 1.84 15.66 5.16
CA MET A 49 3.04 14.86 4.98
C MET A 49 2.81 13.75 3.94
N ASP A 50 3.81 13.52 3.11
CA ASP A 50 3.82 12.37 2.21
C ASP A 50 4.41 11.16 2.94
N ILE A 51 3.77 10.02 2.76
CA ILE A 51 4.18 8.78 3.44
C ILE A 51 4.21 7.61 2.45
N TRP A 52 5.07 6.64 2.78
CA TRP A 52 5.03 5.30 2.20
C TRP A 52 4.21 4.42 3.13
N VAL A 53 3.19 3.76 2.56
CA VAL A 53 2.42 2.75 3.28
C VAL A 53 2.81 1.40 2.70
N LEU A 54 3.31 0.51 3.54
CA LEU A 54 3.66 -0.84 3.15
C LEU A 54 2.54 -1.77 3.62
N THR A 55 2.00 -2.55 2.69
CA THR A 55 0.86 -3.40 2.96
C THR A 55 1.18 -4.85 2.65
N TRP A 56 0.38 -5.76 3.19
CA TRP A 56 0.41 -7.17 2.80
C TRP A 56 -0.80 -7.42 1.91
N LEU A 57 -0.54 -7.71 0.64
CA LEU A 57 -1.59 -7.89 -0.36
C LEU A 57 -2.18 -9.29 -0.19
N HIS A 58 -3.10 -9.42 0.74
CA HIS A 58 -3.58 -10.68 1.29
C HIS A 58 -4.35 -11.57 0.31
N GLN A 59 -4.73 -11.03 -0.86
CA GLN A 59 -5.42 -11.80 -1.89
C GLN A 59 -4.48 -12.17 -3.05
N ALA A 60 -3.18 -11.89 -2.93
CA ALA A 60 -2.23 -12.15 -4.00
C ALA A 60 -1.83 -13.62 -4.05
N ASP A 61 -1.42 -14.06 -5.25
CA ASP A 61 -0.86 -15.37 -5.46
C ASP A 61 0.64 -15.33 -5.16
N ARG A 62 1.09 -16.14 -4.20
CA ARG A 62 2.48 -16.15 -3.74
C ARG A 62 3.37 -17.11 -4.54
N ASN A 63 2.81 -17.82 -5.50
CA ASN A 63 3.56 -18.81 -6.28
C ASN A 63 4.03 -18.28 -7.64
N VAL A 64 3.79 -17.01 -7.93
CA VAL A 64 4.16 -16.40 -9.21
C VAL A 64 5.59 -15.93 -9.16
N LEU A 65 6.40 -16.39 -10.14
CA LEU A 65 7.80 -15.98 -10.27
C LEU A 65 8.04 -15.11 -11.50
N LYS A 66 7.19 -15.24 -12.52
CA LYS A 66 7.25 -14.43 -13.74
C LYS A 66 5.87 -13.95 -14.12
N THR A 67 5.81 -12.77 -14.72
CA THR A 67 4.54 -12.18 -15.12
C THR A 67 4.75 -11.24 -16.30
N HIS A 68 3.65 -10.90 -16.97
CA HIS A 68 3.63 -9.82 -17.96
C HIS A 68 3.43 -8.51 -17.22
N PRO A 69 4.35 -7.54 -17.35
CA PRO A 69 4.19 -6.25 -16.67
C PRO A 69 2.84 -5.60 -16.99
N ARG A 70 2.16 -5.07 -15.94
CA ARG A 70 0.85 -4.44 -16.01
C ARG A 70 -0.21 -5.31 -16.70
N SER A 71 -0.09 -6.63 -16.58
CA SER A 71 -1.00 -7.60 -17.20
C SER A 71 -1.10 -7.47 -18.71
N ASN A 72 -0.07 -6.94 -19.37
CA ASN A 72 -0.05 -6.81 -20.82
C ASN A 72 0.54 -8.07 -21.46
N PRO A 73 -0.28 -8.94 -22.10
CA PRO A 73 0.22 -10.20 -22.67
C PRO A 73 1.17 -9.99 -23.85
N ARG A 74 1.26 -8.78 -24.38
CA ARG A 74 2.19 -8.45 -25.47
C ARG A 74 3.60 -8.15 -24.98
N SER A 75 3.74 -7.79 -23.70
CA SER A 75 5.07 -7.56 -23.15
C SER A 75 5.72 -8.91 -22.83
N PRO A 76 7.07 -8.99 -22.85
CA PRO A 76 7.74 -10.24 -22.49
C PRO A 76 7.48 -10.59 -21.05
N LEU A 77 7.50 -11.90 -20.75
CA LEU A 77 7.48 -12.36 -19.37
C LEU A 77 8.75 -11.88 -18.66
N GLN A 78 8.59 -11.37 -17.45
CA GLN A 78 9.69 -10.90 -16.62
C GLN A 78 9.60 -11.51 -15.23
N GLY A 79 10.73 -11.59 -14.54
CA GLY A 79 10.74 -11.92 -13.13
C GLY A 79 9.94 -10.91 -12.33
N VAL A 80 9.14 -11.39 -11.37
CA VAL A 80 8.26 -10.50 -10.61
C VAL A 80 9.02 -9.44 -9.82
N PHE A 81 10.28 -9.70 -9.46
CA PHE A 81 11.09 -8.71 -8.74
C PHE A 81 11.45 -7.49 -9.59
N THR A 82 11.32 -7.60 -10.92
CA THR A 82 11.54 -6.47 -11.82
C THR A 82 10.25 -5.70 -12.10
N THR A 83 9.15 -6.05 -11.44
CA THR A 83 7.82 -5.47 -11.65
C THR A 83 7.22 -5.05 -10.33
N ARG A 84 6.10 -4.37 -10.40
CA ARG A 84 5.28 -4.02 -9.23
C ARG A 84 4.05 -4.91 -9.12
N SER A 85 4.07 -6.10 -9.78
CA SER A 85 2.96 -7.05 -9.68
C SER A 85 2.68 -7.40 -8.21
N PRO A 86 1.40 -7.44 -7.81
CA PRO A 86 1.05 -7.88 -6.46
C PRO A 86 1.34 -9.39 -6.25
N ASP A 87 1.27 -10.17 -7.32
CA ASP A 87 1.50 -11.62 -7.23
C ASP A 87 2.99 -11.89 -7.24
N ARG A 88 3.51 -12.27 -6.10
CA ARG A 88 4.93 -12.50 -5.84
C ARG A 88 5.10 -13.27 -4.54
N PRO A 89 6.28 -13.85 -4.28
CA PRO A 89 6.48 -14.66 -3.07
C PRO A 89 6.12 -13.96 -1.76
N ASN A 90 6.50 -12.70 -1.62
CA ASN A 90 6.09 -11.88 -0.48
C ASN A 90 5.34 -10.67 -1.05
N PRO A 91 4.01 -10.72 -1.07
CA PRO A 91 3.21 -9.70 -1.75
C PRO A 91 3.09 -8.42 -0.92
N ILE A 92 4.21 -7.74 -0.77
CA ILE A 92 4.27 -6.47 -0.04
C ILE A 92 3.96 -5.35 -1.01
N GLY A 93 2.91 -4.61 -0.72
CA GLY A 93 2.53 -3.43 -1.49
C GLY A 93 3.29 -2.21 -1.00
N LEU A 94 3.62 -1.32 -1.91
CA LEU A 94 4.29 -0.06 -1.61
C LEU A 94 3.45 1.07 -2.19
N HIS A 95 2.90 1.91 -1.33
CA HIS A 95 1.98 2.97 -1.73
C HIS A 95 2.49 4.31 -1.23
N CYS A 96 2.55 5.29 -2.12
CA CYS A 96 2.87 6.67 -1.74
C CYS A 96 1.58 7.46 -1.66
N THR A 97 1.33 8.13 -0.56
CA THR A 97 0.12 8.93 -0.40
C THR A 97 0.39 10.09 0.57
N LYS A 98 -0.58 10.99 0.66
CA LYS A 98 -0.49 12.17 1.51
C LYS A 98 -1.48 12.07 2.66
N ILE A 99 -1.06 12.41 3.86
CA ILE A 99 -1.94 12.47 5.03
C ILE A 99 -2.86 13.67 4.89
N LEU A 100 -4.17 13.42 4.95
CA LEU A 100 -5.19 14.47 4.94
C LEU A 100 -5.56 14.88 6.36
N SER A 101 -5.73 13.91 7.25
CA SER A 101 -6.08 14.18 8.65
C SER A 101 -5.67 13.00 9.52
N ILE A 102 -5.47 13.28 10.79
CA ILE A 102 -5.20 12.26 11.81
C ILE A 102 -6.16 12.52 12.96
N THR A 103 -6.91 11.50 13.34
CA THR A 103 -7.86 11.58 14.47
C THR A 103 -7.72 10.31 15.29
N GLU A 104 -7.17 10.41 16.48
CA GLU A 104 -6.91 9.27 17.35
C GLU A 104 -6.06 8.22 16.64
N HIS A 105 -6.61 7.03 16.35
CA HIS A 105 -5.91 5.94 15.67
C HIS A 105 -6.25 5.85 14.19
N TRP A 106 -6.85 6.89 13.61
CA TRP A 106 -7.23 6.95 12.22
C TRP A 106 -6.37 7.94 11.46
N ILE A 107 -5.87 7.50 10.30
CA ILE A 107 -5.16 8.38 9.35
C ILE A 107 -5.95 8.36 8.06
N ARG A 108 -6.51 9.51 7.68
CA ARG A 108 -7.15 9.63 6.37
C ARG A 108 -6.11 10.06 5.37
N VAL A 109 -6.04 9.35 4.25
CA VAL A 109 -5.05 9.60 3.19
C VAL A 109 -5.74 9.97 1.89
N GLU A 110 -5.00 10.66 1.01
CA GLU A 110 -5.54 11.22 -0.23
C GLU A 110 -5.99 10.15 -1.20
N SER A 111 -5.16 9.15 -1.45
CA SER A 111 -5.51 8.04 -2.33
C SER A 111 -4.68 6.81 -2.00
N LEU A 112 -5.29 5.64 -2.16
CA LEU A 112 -4.62 4.38 -1.90
C LEU A 112 -5.31 3.28 -2.70
N GLU A 113 -4.53 2.53 -3.48
CA GLU A 113 -5.03 1.46 -4.33
C GLU A 113 -5.03 0.11 -3.62
N ALA A 114 -5.57 0.07 -2.41
CA ALA A 114 -5.66 -1.15 -1.62
C ALA A 114 -7.12 -1.46 -1.33
N ILE A 115 -7.45 -2.74 -1.33
CA ILE A 115 -8.83 -3.17 -1.05
C ILE A 115 -9.13 -3.11 0.44
N GLU A 116 -10.42 -3.10 0.78
CA GLU A 116 -10.87 -3.08 2.15
C GLU A 116 -10.24 -4.21 2.96
N GLY A 117 -9.75 -3.88 4.14
CA GLY A 117 -9.19 -4.87 5.06
C GLY A 117 -7.74 -5.23 4.81
N THR A 118 -7.08 -4.63 3.81
CA THR A 118 -5.67 -4.92 3.53
C THR A 118 -4.82 -4.61 4.77
N PRO A 119 -4.06 -5.60 5.28
CA PRO A 119 -3.19 -5.36 6.44
C PRO A 119 -2.08 -4.37 6.13
N ILE A 120 -1.78 -3.49 7.08
CA ILE A 120 -0.67 -2.55 6.98
C ILE A 120 0.50 -3.13 7.76
N ILE A 121 1.67 -3.20 7.12
CA ILE A 121 2.89 -3.72 7.72
C ILE A 121 3.70 -2.61 8.36
N ASP A 122 3.80 -1.45 7.68
CA ASP A 122 4.67 -0.37 8.11
C ASP A 122 4.25 0.94 7.44
N ILE A 123 4.64 2.05 8.03
CA ILE A 123 4.48 3.39 7.47
C ILE A 123 5.80 4.10 7.65
N LYS A 124 6.27 4.75 6.59
CA LYS A 124 7.52 5.52 6.63
C LYS A 124 7.28 6.90 6.03
N PRO A 125 7.95 7.93 6.54
CA PRO A 125 7.88 9.22 5.86
C PRO A 125 8.63 9.15 4.53
N VAL A 126 8.15 9.90 3.54
CA VAL A 126 8.89 10.06 2.30
C VAL A 126 9.95 11.13 2.53
N ILE A 127 11.20 10.80 2.22
CA ILE A 127 12.28 11.78 2.30
C ILE A 127 12.57 12.29 0.89
N GLU A 128 12.96 13.55 0.80
CA GLU A 128 13.09 14.25 -0.48
C GLU A 128 13.97 13.50 -1.49
N ARG A 129 15.06 12.91 -1.04
CA ARG A 129 15.98 12.19 -1.93
C ARG A 129 15.36 10.97 -2.61
N GLU A 130 14.35 10.36 -2.00
CA GLU A 130 13.68 9.20 -2.60
C GLU A 130 12.82 9.59 -3.79
N ILE A 131 12.38 10.85 -3.85
CA ILE A 131 11.57 11.36 -4.94
C ILE A 131 12.45 11.83 -6.09
N ASP A 132 13.59 12.44 -5.77
CA ASP A 132 14.49 13.03 -6.76
C ASP A 132 15.36 12.00 -7.50
N ASP A 133 15.55 10.84 -6.89
CA ASP A 133 16.28 9.74 -7.48
C ASP A 133 15.40 8.94 -8.45
#